data_3d3713d6a6e5a5665fabe67f65c45bb9
#
_entry.id   3d3713d6a6e5a5665fabe67f65c45bb9
#
_cell.length_a   1.000
_cell.length_b   1.000
_cell.length_c   1.000
_cell.angle_alpha   90.00
_cell.angle_beta   90.00
_cell.angle_gamma   90.00
#
_symmetry.space_group_name_H-M   'P 1'
#
loop_
_entity.id
_entity.type
_entity.pdbx_description
1 polymer ?
#
loop_
_entity_poly.entity_id
_entity_poly.type
_entity_poly.pdbx_seq_one_letter_code
_entity_poly.pdbx_strand_id
1 'polypeptide(L)'
;MAKKIVGIISFMNAAGAQEALLRLMRQLKLRGHDTEVWFLYAKSSCYRGMPGVRVVLDKPHLSPLDIPLLFFKLLKLLRHTRPDVVVGFLPLANVLGMVAARLVGVPLRIASHRAPEPTFGRALQLIDRQLGSRGVYDRIVCVSRSVMESFDRYPENYRARMSVVNNGIEWTPSSRSKDAARSSFGIPESFPLLVATGRFVPQKNYDLMVRVIATTPRLRLAIAGDGPLRPMAEALAKDLGAEDRIHMLGSLPHDRIKDLLRAADCFVQTSLFEGQSNSILEAMHEGLPIICSDIPMQRETVCEEGGDPAAVLVRLDDFEAWRNAFLSLRDHEAFMRETGSRARALVSRYFTLGRMIDGFEATIMETEKRTWVPAGKSYAVERADSTP
;
A
#
# COMPACT_ATOMS: atom_id res chain seq x y z
N MET A 1 -8.70 -13.33 24.02
CA MET A 1 -7.49 -13.49 24.87
C MET A 1 -6.32 -12.77 24.21
N ALA A 2 -5.43 -12.16 25.00
CA ALA A 2 -4.20 -11.56 24.46
C ALA A 2 -3.35 -12.63 23.74
N LYS A 3 -2.74 -12.25 22.62
CA LYS A 3 -1.86 -13.12 21.82
C LYS A 3 -0.49 -12.47 21.70
N LYS A 4 0.56 -13.27 21.61
CA LYS A 4 1.88 -12.81 21.21
C LYS A 4 2.02 -12.91 19.69
N ILE A 5 2.17 -11.76 19.02
CA ILE A 5 2.12 -11.64 17.56
C ILE A 5 3.44 -11.09 17.05
N VAL A 6 4.06 -11.77 16.10
CA VAL A 6 5.27 -11.29 15.42
C VAL A 6 4.96 -10.99 13.97
N GLY A 7 5.11 -9.73 13.58
CA GLY A 7 5.07 -9.29 12.19
C GLY A 7 6.46 -9.42 11.57
N ILE A 8 6.59 -10.19 10.48
CA ILE A 8 7.85 -10.35 9.75
C ILE A 8 7.71 -9.69 8.39
N ILE A 9 8.67 -8.85 8.02
CA ILE A 9 8.70 -8.18 6.72
C ILE A 9 10.07 -8.28 6.08
N SER A 10 10.11 -8.33 4.75
CA SER A 10 11.34 -8.67 4.01
C SER A 10 12.49 -7.71 4.29
N PHE A 11 12.26 -6.40 4.30
CA PHE A 11 13.34 -5.42 4.53
C PHE A 11 12.86 -4.13 5.17
N MET A 12 13.76 -3.47 5.90
CA MET A 12 13.53 -2.14 6.47
C MET A 12 13.78 -1.08 5.40
N ASN A 13 12.75 -0.30 5.10
CA ASN A 13 12.77 0.90 4.28
C ASN A 13 11.49 1.70 4.53
N ALA A 14 11.48 3.00 4.29
CA ALA A 14 10.26 3.81 4.36
C ALA A 14 9.41 3.55 3.11
N ALA A 15 8.38 2.71 3.21
CA ALA A 15 7.44 2.41 2.13
C ALA A 15 6.11 1.89 2.67
N GLY A 16 5.06 1.90 1.82
CA GLY A 16 3.68 1.64 2.22
C GLY A 16 3.42 0.31 2.94
N ALA A 17 4.08 -0.78 2.54
CA ALA A 17 3.90 -2.08 3.21
C ALA A 17 4.52 -2.10 4.61
N GLN A 18 5.67 -1.45 4.79
CA GLN A 18 6.35 -1.33 6.09
C GLN A 18 5.51 -0.48 7.06
N GLU A 19 5.04 0.68 6.60
CA GLU A 19 4.15 1.53 7.38
C GLU A 19 2.85 0.82 7.75
N ALA A 20 2.25 0.05 6.82
CA ALA A 20 1.05 -0.71 7.09
C ALA A 20 1.26 -1.78 8.18
N LEU A 21 2.39 -2.51 8.14
CA LEU A 21 2.71 -3.49 9.18
C LEU A 21 2.98 -2.84 10.54
N LEU A 22 3.78 -1.78 10.58
CA LEU A 22 4.07 -1.07 11.83
C LEU A 22 2.79 -0.51 12.45
N ARG A 23 1.90 0.07 11.65
CA ARG A 23 0.60 0.57 12.07
C ARG A 23 -0.29 -0.55 12.60
N LEU A 24 -0.37 -1.67 11.89
CA LEU A 24 -1.10 -2.86 12.34
C LEU A 24 -0.60 -3.33 13.71
N MET A 25 0.70 -3.57 13.86
CA MET A 25 1.27 -4.08 15.11
C MET A 25 1.11 -3.10 16.27
N ARG A 26 1.25 -1.79 16.03
CA ARG A 26 0.99 -0.76 17.05
C ARG A 26 -0.47 -0.80 17.51
N GLN A 27 -1.42 -0.91 16.61
CA GLN A 27 -2.85 -0.92 16.95
C GLN A 27 -3.26 -2.22 17.66
N LEU A 28 -2.74 -3.38 17.22
CA LEU A 28 -2.95 -4.64 17.94
C LEU A 28 -2.37 -4.59 19.37
N LYS A 29 -1.24 -3.91 19.57
CA LYS A 29 -0.69 -3.65 20.90
C LYS A 29 -1.62 -2.81 21.77
N LEU A 30 -2.22 -1.75 21.22
CA LEU A 30 -3.22 -0.93 21.92
C LEU A 30 -4.49 -1.72 22.28
N ARG A 31 -4.80 -2.78 21.52
CA ARG A 31 -5.89 -3.74 21.83
C ARG A 31 -5.50 -4.84 22.82
N GLY A 32 -4.29 -4.76 23.41
CA GLY A 32 -3.84 -5.66 24.47
C GLY A 32 -3.07 -6.89 24.02
N HIS A 33 -2.68 -6.98 22.73
CA HIS A 33 -1.77 -8.02 22.25
C HIS A 33 -0.30 -7.66 22.55
N ASP A 34 0.57 -8.67 22.70
CA ASP A 34 2.03 -8.47 22.73
C ASP A 34 2.58 -8.55 21.30
N THR A 35 3.15 -7.45 20.78
CA THR A 35 3.50 -7.35 19.37
C THR A 35 4.96 -6.96 19.15
N GLU A 36 5.62 -7.63 18.18
CA GLU A 36 6.94 -7.26 17.68
C GLU A 36 6.94 -7.18 16.15
N VAL A 37 7.83 -6.36 15.56
CA VAL A 37 8.07 -6.27 14.11
C VAL A 37 9.51 -6.66 13.81
N TRP A 38 9.70 -7.65 12.94
CA TRP A 38 11.01 -8.13 12.54
C TRP A 38 11.26 -7.89 11.06
N PHE A 39 12.27 -7.11 10.77
CA PHE A 39 12.80 -6.94 9.42
C PHE A 39 13.84 -8.01 9.14
N LEU A 40 13.70 -8.75 8.05
CA LEU A 40 14.68 -9.78 7.71
C LEU A 40 16.07 -9.19 7.47
N TYR A 41 16.12 -8.02 6.80
CA TYR A 41 17.35 -7.23 6.63
C TYR A 41 17.04 -5.73 6.55
N ALA A 42 18.06 -4.85 6.51
CA ALA A 42 17.85 -3.41 6.61
C ALA A 42 18.51 -2.67 5.43
N LYS A 43 17.69 -2.17 4.48
CA LYS A 43 18.14 -1.27 3.40
C LYS A 43 18.36 0.17 3.88
N SER A 44 17.73 0.53 5.00
CA SER A 44 17.84 1.84 5.65
C SER A 44 17.78 1.67 7.16
N SER A 45 17.93 2.77 7.91
CA SER A 45 17.87 2.79 9.38
C SER A 45 16.58 3.43 9.92
N CYS A 46 15.57 3.68 9.07
CA CYS A 46 14.42 4.53 9.39
C CYS A 46 13.60 4.10 10.62
N TYR A 47 13.62 2.82 11.00
CA TYR A 47 12.88 2.31 12.16
C TYR A 47 13.79 1.69 13.24
N ARG A 48 15.11 1.88 13.14
CA ARG A 48 16.04 1.40 14.17
C ARG A 48 15.79 2.08 15.50
N GLY A 49 15.87 1.31 16.57
CA GLY A 49 15.65 1.83 17.93
C GLY A 49 14.19 2.00 18.33
N MET A 50 13.24 1.80 17.44
CA MET A 50 11.82 1.79 17.81
C MET A 50 11.51 0.58 18.74
N PRO A 51 10.76 0.79 19.83
CA PRO A 51 10.36 -0.30 20.73
C PRO A 51 9.61 -1.41 20.00
N GLY A 52 10.03 -2.68 20.20
CA GLY A 52 9.43 -3.83 19.56
C GLY A 52 9.87 -4.08 18.11
N VAL A 53 10.80 -3.28 17.56
CA VAL A 53 11.36 -3.46 16.22
C VAL A 53 12.72 -4.16 16.29
N ARG A 54 12.93 -5.19 15.46
CA ARG A 54 14.19 -5.93 15.33
C ARG A 54 14.63 -6.07 13.88
N VAL A 55 15.93 -6.17 13.66
CA VAL A 55 16.55 -6.57 12.37
C VAL A 55 17.21 -7.93 12.59
N VAL A 56 16.80 -8.93 11.79
CA VAL A 56 17.29 -10.31 11.94
C VAL A 56 18.73 -10.44 11.44
N LEU A 57 19.01 -9.87 10.26
CA LEU A 57 20.35 -9.83 9.68
C LEU A 57 20.70 -8.40 9.28
N ASP A 58 21.66 -7.82 9.95
CA ASP A 58 22.07 -6.43 9.72
C ASP A 58 22.96 -6.32 8.48
N LYS A 59 22.31 -6.27 7.31
CA LYS A 59 22.92 -6.07 5.99
C LYS A 59 22.03 -5.21 5.11
N PRO A 60 22.61 -4.35 4.23
CA PRO A 60 21.82 -3.53 3.30
C PRO A 60 21.26 -4.34 2.13
N HIS A 61 21.93 -5.44 1.78
CA HIS A 61 21.54 -6.35 0.69
C HIS A 61 21.71 -7.81 1.15
N LEU A 62 20.89 -8.70 0.59
CA LEU A 62 21.00 -10.14 0.78
C LEU A 62 21.60 -10.78 -0.47
N SER A 63 22.64 -11.57 -0.31
CA SER A 63 23.10 -12.54 -1.30
C SER A 63 22.44 -13.90 -1.05
N PRO A 64 22.41 -14.81 -2.03
CA PRO A 64 21.95 -16.20 -1.82
C PRO A 64 22.68 -16.92 -0.68
N LEU A 65 23.96 -16.60 -0.45
CA LEU A 65 24.79 -17.18 0.61
C LEU A 65 24.37 -16.70 2.02
N ASP A 66 23.65 -15.60 2.13
CA ASP A 66 23.14 -15.08 3.39
C ASP A 66 21.86 -15.80 3.86
N ILE A 67 21.14 -16.47 2.95
CA ILE A 67 19.85 -17.08 3.24
C ILE A 67 19.92 -18.14 4.34
N PRO A 68 20.90 -19.08 4.36
CA PRO A 68 21.01 -20.06 5.44
C PRO A 68 21.23 -19.41 6.81
N LEU A 69 22.11 -18.41 6.89
CA LEU A 69 22.38 -17.68 8.14
C LEU A 69 21.16 -16.90 8.63
N LEU A 70 20.48 -16.20 7.71
CA LEU A 70 19.23 -15.49 8.01
C LEU A 70 18.17 -16.44 8.54
N PHE A 71 18.00 -17.58 7.87
CA PHE A 71 17.01 -18.59 8.26
C PHE A 71 17.32 -19.19 9.64
N PHE A 72 18.58 -19.52 9.92
CA PHE A 72 19.02 -20.02 11.23
C PHE A 72 18.75 -19.00 12.36
N LYS A 73 19.10 -17.72 12.13
CA LYS A 73 18.81 -16.64 13.07
C LYS A 73 17.31 -16.50 13.32
N LEU A 74 16.50 -16.57 12.26
CA LEU A 74 15.05 -16.48 12.34
C LEU A 74 14.47 -17.64 13.16
N LEU A 75 14.92 -18.87 12.94
CA LEU A 75 14.55 -20.05 13.75
C LEU A 75 14.88 -19.86 15.24
N LYS A 76 16.11 -19.38 15.53
CA LYS A 76 16.54 -19.13 16.92
C LYS A 76 15.68 -18.07 17.60
N LEU A 77 15.37 -16.97 16.90
CA LEU A 77 14.50 -15.92 17.42
C LEU A 77 13.08 -16.43 17.68
N LEU A 78 12.47 -17.14 16.75
CA LEU A 78 11.12 -17.72 16.90
C LEU A 78 11.04 -18.71 18.04
N ARG A 79 12.06 -19.58 18.20
CA ARG A 79 12.12 -20.53 19.34
C ARG A 79 12.19 -19.82 20.69
N HIS A 80 12.94 -18.71 20.74
CA HIS A 80 13.09 -17.93 21.99
C HIS A 80 11.81 -17.13 22.28
N THR A 81 11.23 -16.48 21.28
CA THR A 81 10.07 -15.59 21.43
C THR A 81 8.77 -16.35 21.64
N ARG A 82 8.63 -17.56 21.05
CA ARG A 82 7.45 -18.42 21.11
C ARG A 82 6.13 -17.68 20.82
N PRO A 83 5.99 -17.04 19.65
CA PRO A 83 4.78 -16.32 19.34
C PRO A 83 3.60 -17.27 19.10
N ASP A 84 2.38 -16.82 19.44
CA ASP A 84 1.14 -17.49 19.09
C ASP A 84 0.82 -17.34 17.60
N VAL A 85 1.21 -16.19 17.03
CA VAL A 85 0.89 -15.80 15.65
C VAL A 85 2.12 -15.19 14.97
N VAL A 86 2.38 -15.61 13.74
CA VAL A 86 3.31 -14.93 12.83
C VAL A 86 2.56 -14.40 11.63
N VAL A 87 2.72 -13.10 11.34
CA VAL A 87 2.16 -12.43 10.17
C VAL A 87 3.31 -12.00 9.25
N GLY A 88 3.37 -12.57 8.04
CA GLY A 88 4.38 -12.22 7.05
C GLY A 88 3.89 -11.14 6.07
N PHE A 89 4.75 -10.18 5.76
CA PHE A 89 4.51 -9.14 4.76
C PHE A 89 5.60 -9.15 3.70
N LEU A 90 5.24 -9.14 2.45
CA LEU A 90 6.09 -9.26 1.27
C LEU A 90 6.63 -10.69 1.02
N PRO A 91 6.91 -11.06 -0.25
CA PRO A 91 7.11 -12.46 -0.64
C PRO A 91 8.22 -13.20 0.10
N LEU A 92 9.40 -12.56 0.32
CA LEU A 92 10.51 -13.23 1.01
C LEU A 92 10.17 -13.53 2.49
N ALA A 93 9.48 -12.62 3.18
CA ALA A 93 9.04 -12.83 4.55
C ALA A 93 7.92 -13.89 4.62
N ASN A 94 7.00 -13.90 3.66
CA ASN A 94 6.00 -14.95 3.55
C ASN A 94 6.65 -16.34 3.41
N VAL A 95 7.63 -16.48 2.52
CA VAL A 95 8.33 -17.75 2.31
C VAL A 95 9.16 -18.14 3.55
N LEU A 96 10.19 -17.36 3.88
CA LEU A 96 11.14 -17.73 4.94
C LEU A 96 10.50 -17.69 6.33
N GLY A 97 9.68 -16.68 6.60
CA GLY A 97 9.02 -16.50 7.89
C GLY A 97 8.04 -17.62 8.20
N MET A 98 7.20 -18.00 7.23
CA MET A 98 6.19 -19.03 7.46
C MET A 98 6.81 -20.44 7.54
N VAL A 99 7.86 -20.74 6.73
CA VAL A 99 8.59 -22.01 6.86
C VAL A 99 9.27 -22.11 8.22
N ALA A 100 9.96 -21.07 8.66
CA ALA A 100 10.59 -21.03 9.98
C ALA A 100 9.56 -21.18 11.12
N ALA A 101 8.44 -20.45 11.03
CA ALA A 101 7.35 -20.54 12.00
C ALA A 101 6.72 -21.94 12.05
N ARG A 102 6.54 -22.61 10.89
CA ARG A 102 6.04 -23.99 10.80
C ARG A 102 6.98 -24.96 11.50
N LEU A 103 8.31 -24.84 11.28
CA LEU A 103 9.31 -25.73 11.85
C LEU A 103 9.45 -25.59 13.38
N VAL A 104 9.17 -24.42 13.94
CA VAL A 104 9.21 -24.21 15.39
C VAL A 104 7.84 -24.40 16.06
N GLY A 105 6.80 -24.76 15.30
CA GLY A 105 5.48 -25.07 15.83
C GLY A 105 4.62 -23.87 16.20
N VAL A 106 4.81 -22.71 15.53
CA VAL A 106 3.92 -21.54 15.73
C VAL A 106 2.48 -21.93 15.37
N PRO A 107 1.50 -21.71 16.27
CA PRO A 107 0.12 -22.15 16.07
C PRO A 107 -0.56 -21.55 14.85
N LEU A 108 -0.41 -20.26 14.60
CA LEU A 108 -1.07 -19.54 13.49
C LEU A 108 -0.05 -18.79 12.62
N ARG A 109 -0.08 -19.07 11.32
CA ARG A 109 0.83 -18.50 10.32
C ARG A 109 0.03 -17.81 9.21
N ILE A 110 0.12 -16.49 9.16
CA ILE A 110 -0.62 -15.64 8.21
C ILE A 110 0.34 -15.04 7.19
N ALA A 111 0.23 -15.44 5.93
CA ALA A 111 0.95 -14.77 4.83
C ALA A 111 0.12 -13.59 4.32
N SER A 112 0.75 -12.42 4.07
CA SER A 112 0.04 -11.28 3.52
C SER A 112 0.61 -10.86 2.17
N HIS A 113 -0.23 -10.89 1.13
CA HIS A 113 0.09 -10.43 -0.22
C HIS A 113 -0.26 -8.95 -0.38
N ARG A 114 0.77 -8.16 -0.69
CA ARG A 114 0.71 -6.70 -0.77
C ARG A 114 0.91 -6.18 -2.21
N ALA A 115 1.04 -7.07 -3.17
CA ALA A 115 1.19 -6.80 -4.60
C ALA A 115 0.64 -7.98 -5.40
N PRO A 116 0.25 -7.77 -6.68
CA PRO A 116 -0.23 -8.85 -7.54
C PRO A 116 0.81 -9.93 -7.78
N GLU A 117 0.35 -11.17 -7.95
CA GLU A 117 1.20 -12.34 -8.18
C GLU A 117 2.20 -12.17 -9.34
N PRO A 118 1.82 -11.63 -10.52
CA PRO A 118 2.75 -11.48 -11.64
C PRO A 118 3.96 -10.57 -11.35
N THR A 119 3.92 -9.79 -10.28
CA THR A 119 5.05 -8.94 -9.86
C THR A 119 6.14 -9.72 -9.10
N PHE A 120 5.88 -10.96 -8.71
CA PHE A 120 6.84 -11.82 -8.03
C PHE A 120 7.75 -12.49 -9.06
N GLY A 121 9.02 -12.68 -8.71
CA GLY A 121 9.90 -13.50 -9.54
C GLY A 121 9.40 -14.95 -9.66
N ARG A 122 9.55 -15.59 -10.82
CA ARG A 122 9.02 -16.95 -11.11
C ARG A 122 9.38 -17.99 -10.05
N ALA A 123 10.60 -17.96 -9.50
CA ALA A 123 11.00 -18.87 -8.44
C ALA A 123 10.18 -18.66 -7.15
N LEU A 124 9.95 -17.40 -6.75
CA LEU A 124 9.12 -17.06 -5.59
C LEU A 124 7.66 -17.44 -5.81
N GLN A 125 7.10 -17.25 -6.99
CA GLN A 125 5.74 -17.68 -7.33
C GLN A 125 5.59 -19.20 -7.12
N LEU A 126 6.54 -19.99 -7.65
CA LEU A 126 6.50 -21.45 -7.53
C LEU A 126 6.63 -21.90 -6.06
N ILE A 127 7.57 -21.32 -5.31
CA ILE A 127 7.78 -21.65 -3.90
C ILE A 127 6.55 -21.26 -3.08
N ASP A 128 6.04 -20.04 -3.25
CA ASP A 128 4.85 -19.54 -2.55
C ASP A 128 3.63 -20.43 -2.81
N ARG A 129 3.38 -20.77 -4.09
CA ARG A 129 2.33 -21.70 -4.50
C ARG A 129 2.45 -23.05 -3.80
N GLN A 130 3.64 -23.64 -3.78
CA GLN A 130 3.87 -24.95 -3.16
C GLN A 130 3.68 -24.91 -1.64
N LEU A 131 4.22 -23.87 -0.98
CA LEU A 131 4.13 -23.73 0.48
C LEU A 131 2.67 -23.51 0.93
N GLY A 132 1.96 -22.59 0.30
CA GLY A 132 0.57 -22.31 0.63
C GLY A 132 -0.34 -23.50 0.35
N SER A 133 -0.16 -24.21 -0.80
CA SER A 133 -0.95 -25.41 -1.12
C SER A 133 -0.69 -26.57 -0.14
N ARG A 134 0.49 -26.66 0.45
CA ARG A 134 0.83 -27.68 1.46
C ARG A 134 0.49 -27.28 2.89
N GLY A 135 -0.20 -26.16 3.09
CA GLY A 135 -0.64 -25.72 4.42
C GLY A 135 0.48 -25.19 5.32
N VAL A 136 1.58 -24.69 4.72
CA VAL A 136 2.59 -23.92 5.48
C VAL A 136 1.98 -22.60 5.95
N TYR A 137 1.09 -22.00 5.13
CA TYR A 137 0.26 -20.87 5.53
C TYR A 137 -1.09 -21.38 6.03
N ASP A 138 -1.52 -20.97 7.21
CA ASP A 138 -2.85 -21.28 7.74
C ASP A 138 -3.90 -20.33 7.14
N ARG A 139 -3.52 -19.08 6.95
CA ARG A 139 -4.33 -18.01 6.33
C ARG A 139 -3.48 -17.19 5.38
N ILE A 140 -4.14 -16.62 4.37
CA ILE A 140 -3.53 -15.73 3.38
C ILE A 140 -4.38 -14.47 3.29
N VAL A 141 -3.80 -13.33 3.64
CA VAL A 141 -4.49 -12.02 3.58
C VAL A 141 -3.99 -11.25 2.38
N CYS A 142 -4.89 -10.93 1.46
CA CYS A 142 -4.65 -10.06 0.32
C CYS A 142 -5.09 -8.62 0.64
N VAL A 143 -4.32 -7.64 0.18
CA VAL A 143 -4.60 -6.23 0.46
C VAL A 143 -5.79 -5.68 -0.33
N SER A 144 -6.20 -6.36 -1.40
CA SER A 144 -7.33 -6.02 -2.26
C SER A 144 -7.88 -7.27 -2.92
N ARG A 145 -9.13 -7.18 -3.43
CA ARG A 145 -9.75 -8.26 -4.22
C ARG A 145 -8.95 -8.50 -5.51
N SER A 146 -8.53 -7.44 -6.18
CA SER A 146 -7.73 -7.54 -7.40
C SER A 146 -6.38 -8.22 -7.18
N VAL A 147 -5.75 -8.02 -6.00
CA VAL A 147 -4.57 -8.81 -5.62
C VAL A 147 -4.94 -10.27 -5.41
N MET A 148 -6.04 -10.57 -4.73
CA MET A 148 -6.51 -11.94 -4.53
C MET A 148 -6.79 -12.65 -5.87
N GLU A 149 -7.48 -12.00 -6.79
CA GLU A 149 -7.80 -12.50 -8.13
C GLU A 149 -6.56 -12.77 -8.98
N SER A 150 -5.46 -12.05 -8.74
CA SER A 150 -4.19 -12.33 -9.44
C SER A 150 -3.63 -13.73 -9.18
N PHE A 151 -4.11 -14.43 -8.13
CA PHE A 151 -3.76 -15.81 -7.77
C PHE A 151 -4.77 -16.86 -8.29
N ASP A 152 -5.70 -16.51 -9.17
CA ASP A 152 -6.76 -17.43 -9.64
C ASP A 152 -6.24 -18.72 -10.29
N ARG A 153 -5.02 -18.69 -10.82
CA ARG A 153 -4.33 -19.87 -11.38
C ARG A 153 -3.71 -20.80 -10.32
N TYR A 154 -3.77 -20.41 -9.04
CA TYR A 154 -3.25 -21.25 -7.96
C TYR A 154 -4.27 -22.34 -7.56
N PRO A 155 -3.81 -23.48 -7.00
CA PRO A 155 -4.70 -24.57 -6.60
C PRO A 155 -5.80 -24.12 -5.62
N GLU A 156 -6.93 -24.80 -5.65
CA GLU A 156 -8.08 -24.48 -4.80
C GLU A 156 -7.74 -24.49 -3.30
N ASN A 157 -6.94 -25.47 -2.85
CA ASN A 157 -6.49 -25.55 -1.45
C ASN A 157 -5.58 -24.39 -1.01
N TYR A 158 -4.96 -23.67 -1.95
CA TYR A 158 -4.29 -22.40 -1.69
C TYR A 158 -5.33 -21.28 -1.58
N ARG A 159 -6.20 -21.14 -2.59
CA ARG A 159 -7.20 -20.08 -2.69
C ARG A 159 -8.24 -20.11 -1.56
N ALA A 160 -8.60 -21.31 -1.09
CA ALA A 160 -9.51 -21.50 0.05
C ALA A 160 -9.01 -20.87 1.38
N ARG A 161 -7.72 -20.51 1.48
CA ARG A 161 -7.12 -19.85 2.65
C ARG A 161 -7.08 -18.33 2.51
N MET A 162 -7.48 -17.80 1.35
CA MET A 162 -7.36 -16.37 1.03
C MET A 162 -8.55 -15.58 1.56
N SER A 163 -8.27 -14.40 2.04
CA SER A 163 -9.26 -13.39 2.43
C SER A 163 -8.74 -12.00 2.06
N VAL A 164 -9.63 -11.02 1.99
CA VAL A 164 -9.25 -9.64 1.71
C VAL A 164 -9.35 -8.82 2.98
N VAL A 165 -8.25 -8.14 3.31
CA VAL A 165 -8.22 -7.09 4.34
C VAL A 165 -7.52 -5.88 3.74
N ASN A 166 -8.31 -4.87 3.40
CA ASN A 166 -7.79 -3.64 2.80
C ASN A 166 -6.89 -2.86 3.76
N ASN A 167 -5.99 -2.05 3.21
CA ASN A 167 -5.30 -1.03 3.99
C ASN A 167 -6.32 -0.05 4.56
N GLY A 168 -6.09 0.34 5.79
CA GLY A 168 -6.75 1.46 6.41
C GLY A 168 -5.72 2.46 6.92
N ILE A 169 -6.05 3.72 6.82
CA ILE A 169 -5.20 4.79 7.34
C ILE A 169 -6.00 5.68 8.30
N GLU A 170 -5.29 6.26 9.24
CA GLU A 170 -5.77 7.37 10.03
C GLU A 170 -5.17 8.64 9.43
N TRP A 171 -6.01 9.59 9.09
CA TRP A 171 -5.58 10.82 8.44
C TRP A 171 -6.05 12.04 9.23
N THR A 172 -5.12 12.89 9.57
CA THR A 172 -5.39 14.21 10.10
C THR A 172 -4.87 15.23 9.08
N PRO A 173 -5.73 16.02 8.46
CA PRO A 173 -5.32 17.04 7.50
C PRO A 173 -4.30 18.02 8.08
N SER A 174 -3.50 18.65 7.23
CA SER A 174 -2.63 19.75 7.66
C SER A 174 -3.45 20.90 8.24
N SER A 175 -2.95 21.52 9.31
CA SER A 175 -3.54 22.72 9.89
C SER A 175 -3.28 24.01 9.09
N ARG A 176 -2.41 23.93 8.06
CA ARG A 176 -2.08 25.08 7.20
C ARG A 176 -3.25 25.40 6.26
N SER A 177 -3.37 26.68 5.89
CA SER A 177 -4.15 27.06 4.71
C SER A 177 -3.47 26.53 3.44
N LYS A 178 -4.22 26.43 2.33
CA LYS A 178 -3.68 25.99 1.05
C LYS A 178 -2.52 26.86 0.58
N ASP A 179 -2.66 28.18 0.69
CA ASP A 179 -1.65 29.16 0.27
C ASP A 179 -0.39 29.07 1.14
N ALA A 180 -0.55 28.97 2.47
CA ALA A 180 0.58 28.76 3.39
C ALA A 180 1.30 27.41 3.14
N ALA A 181 0.56 26.38 2.74
CA ALA A 181 1.14 25.10 2.35
C ALA A 181 1.94 25.23 1.05
N ARG A 182 1.42 25.89 0.02
CA ARG A 182 2.11 26.16 -1.26
C ARG A 182 3.38 26.97 -1.05
N SER A 183 3.28 28.09 -0.33
CA SER A 183 4.42 28.97 0.00
C SER A 183 5.54 28.20 0.70
N SER A 184 5.19 27.22 1.58
CA SER A 184 6.17 26.39 2.30
C SER A 184 7.01 25.45 1.43
N PHE A 185 6.59 25.27 0.16
CA PHE A 185 7.33 24.52 -0.87
C PHE A 185 7.90 25.42 -1.96
N GLY A 186 7.72 26.74 -1.88
CA GLY A 186 8.13 27.68 -2.94
C GLY A 186 7.34 27.53 -4.24
N ILE A 187 6.11 27.02 -4.16
CA ILE A 187 5.26 26.77 -5.34
C ILE A 187 4.34 27.98 -5.56
N PRO A 188 4.39 28.63 -6.72
CA PRO A 188 3.52 29.76 -7.03
C PRO A 188 2.03 29.40 -7.01
N GLU A 189 1.20 30.34 -6.56
CA GLU A 189 -0.25 30.19 -6.46
C GLU A 189 -0.98 30.26 -7.82
N SER A 190 -0.33 30.85 -8.82
CA SER A 190 -0.93 31.28 -10.10
C SER A 190 -1.43 30.17 -11.03
N PHE A 191 -1.08 28.90 -10.76
CA PHE A 191 -1.47 27.76 -11.61
C PHE A 191 -1.94 26.57 -10.79
N PRO A 192 -2.86 25.73 -11.34
CA PRO A 192 -3.25 24.50 -10.69
C PRO A 192 -2.06 23.56 -10.46
N LEU A 193 -2.03 22.97 -9.27
CA LEU A 193 -0.97 22.09 -8.79
C LEU A 193 -1.44 20.64 -8.73
N LEU A 194 -0.86 19.79 -9.58
CA LEU A 194 -0.94 18.35 -9.44
C LEU A 194 0.13 17.86 -8.46
N VAL A 195 -0.22 16.89 -7.64
CA VAL A 195 0.70 16.30 -6.68
C VAL A 195 0.75 14.79 -6.85
N ALA A 196 1.95 14.23 -6.78
CA ALA A 196 2.19 12.80 -6.72
C ALA A 196 3.11 12.45 -5.56
N THR A 197 2.91 11.27 -4.94
CA THR A 197 3.79 10.79 -3.88
C THR A 197 4.19 9.34 -4.11
N GLY A 198 5.46 9.01 -3.90
CA GLY A 198 5.96 7.66 -4.01
C GLY A 198 7.40 7.56 -4.51
N ARG A 199 7.95 6.35 -4.47
CA ARG A 199 9.33 6.10 -4.89
C ARG A 199 9.51 6.24 -6.40
N PHE A 200 10.63 6.80 -6.85
CA PHE A 200 11.01 6.83 -8.26
C PHE A 200 11.52 5.45 -8.71
N VAL A 201 10.56 4.57 -9.01
CA VAL A 201 10.77 3.20 -9.50
C VAL A 201 9.87 2.93 -10.71
N PRO A 202 10.16 1.91 -11.56
CA PRO A 202 9.36 1.65 -12.78
C PRO A 202 7.85 1.52 -12.52
N GLN A 203 7.48 0.95 -11.37
CA GLN A 203 6.08 0.80 -10.95
C GLN A 203 5.28 2.10 -11.01
N LYS A 204 5.87 3.24 -10.61
CA LYS A 204 5.18 4.53 -10.49
C LYS A 204 5.04 5.29 -11.81
N ASN A 205 5.84 4.92 -12.82
CA ASN A 205 5.74 5.44 -14.19
C ASN A 205 5.69 6.98 -14.27
N TYR A 206 6.59 7.66 -13.54
CA TYR A 206 6.66 9.12 -13.55
C TYR A 206 7.05 9.70 -14.90
N ASP A 207 7.67 8.91 -15.79
CA ASP A 207 7.98 9.30 -17.16
C ASP A 207 6.73 9.78 -17.91
N LEU A 208 5.63 9.02 -17.85
CA LEU A 208 4.34 9.41 -18.43
C LEU A 208 3.86 10.76 -17.87
N MET A 209 3.92 10.92 -16.56
CA MET A 209 3.47 12.14 -15.87
C MET A 209 4.26 13.36 -16.28
N VAL A 210 5.60 13.24 -16.37
CA VAL A 210 6.50 14.32 -16.85
C VAL A 210 6.17 14.69 -18.29
N ARG A 211 5.98 13.72 -19.19
CA ARG A 211 5.61 13.97 -20.60
C ARG A 211 4.27 14.69 -20.73
N VAL A 212 3.27 14.30 -19.94
CA VAL A 212 1.96 14.97 -19.98
C VAL A 212 2.06 16.41 -19.49
N ILE A 213 2.78 16.67 -18.39
CA ILE A 213 3.01 18.05 -17.89
C ILE A 213 3.77 18.90 -18.93
N ALA A 214 4.70 18.32 -19.66
CA ALA A 214 5.41 19.06 -20.71
C ALA A 214 4.45 19.63 -21.78
N THR A 215 3.35 18.96 -22.08
CA THR A 215 2.33 19.40 -23.05
C THR A 215 1.22 20.28 -22.44
N THR A 216 1.26 20.57 -21.15
CA THR A 216 0.22 21.33 -20.43
C THR A 216 0.82 22.58 -19.74
N PRO A 217 1.13 23.68 -20.47
CA PRO A 217 1.99 24.76 -19.99
C PRO A 217 1.44 25.56 -18.79
N ARG A 218 0.14 25.45 -18.51
CA ARG A 218 -0.52 26.15 -17.39
C ARG A 218 -0.73 25.28 -16.16
N LEU A 219 -0.09 24.12 -16.08
CA LEU A 219 -0.14 23.22 -14.92
C LEU A 219 1.24 23.07 -14.30
N ARG A 220 1.24 22.82 -13.00
CA ARG A 220 2.44 22.48 -12.23
C ARG A 220 2.31 21.11 -11.62
N LEU A 221 3.44 20.45 -11.40
CA LEU A 221 3.52 19.15 -10.78
C LEU A 221 4.51 19.18 -9.63
N ALA A 222 4.12 18.68 -8.47
CA ALA A 222 5.05 18.43 -7.37
C ALA A 222 5.08 16.93 -7.05
N ILE A 223 6.28 16.36 -7.01
CA ILE A 223 6.48 14.93 -6.71
C ILE A 223 7.29 14.80 -5.43
N ALA A 224 6.67 14.20 -4.40
CA ALA A 224 7.37 13.83 -3.17
C ALA A 224 7.79 12.36 -3.23
N GLY A 225 9.08 12.12 -3.12
CA GLY A 225 9.68 10.80 -3.14
C GLY A 225 11.10 10.81 -3.66
N ASP A 226 11.75 9.67 -3.56
CA ASP A 226 13.10 9.44 -4.06
C ASP A 226 13.22 8.04 -4.64
N GLY A 227 14.29 7.77 -5.36
CA GLY A 227 14.55 6.46 -5.93
C GLY A 227 15.46 6.49 -7.16
N PRO A 228 15.82 5.30 -7.67
CA PRO A 228 16.85 5.18 -8.71
C PRO A 228 16.49 5.87 -10.04
N LEU A 229 15.20 6.07 -10.33
CA LEU A 229 14.74 6.72 -11.57
C LEU A 229 14.57 8.25 -11.46
N ARG A 230 14.82 8.85 -10.29
CA ARG A 230 14.69 10.29 -10.13
C ARG A 230 15.60 11.09 -11.08
N PRO A 231 16.91 10.77 -11.22
CA PRO A 231 17.77 11.50 -12.16
C PRO A 231 17.28 11.43 -13.61
N MET A 232 16.69 10.30 -14.01
CA MET A 232 16.11 10.15 -15.35
C MET A 232 14.88 11.03 -15.56
N ALA A 233 14.02 11.13 -14.54
CA ALA A 233 12.84 11.98 -14.58
C ALA A 233 13.21 13.48 -14.61
N GLU A 234 14.26 13.88 -13.87
CA GLU A 234 14.82 15.25 -13.90
C GLU A 234 15.40 15.59 -15.26
N ALA A 235 16.20 14.68 -15.84
CA ALA A 235 16.73 14.87 -17.20
C ALA A 235 15.62 14.98 -18.24
N LEU A 236 14.60 14.10 -18.19
CA LEU A 236 13.45 14.15 -19.08
C LEU A 236 12.67 15.47 -18.96
N ALA A 237 12.47 15.98 -17.76
CA ALA A 237 11.80 17.26 -17.54
C ALA A 237 12.55 18.41 -18.21
N LYS A 238 13.89 18.42 -18.10
CA LYS A 238 14.77 19.39 -18.75
C LYS A 238 14.74 19.26 -20.27
N ASP A 239 14.88 18.05 -20.81
CA ASP A 239 14.88 17.81 -22.26
C ASP A 239 13.56 18.25 -22.93
N LEU A 240 12.47 18.21 -22.17
CA LEU A 240 11.14 18.65 -22.64
C LEU A 240 10.82 20.12 -22.29
N GLY A 241 11.76 20.86 -21.69
CA GLY A 241 11.56 22.27 -21.29
C GLY A 241 10.42 22.45 -20.26
N ALA A 242 10.33 21.53 -19.31
CA ALA A 242 9.28 21.51 -18.28
C ALA A 242 9.83 21.62 -16.85
N GLU A 243 11.15 21.77 -16.67
CA GLU A 243 11.82 21.78 -15.36
C GLU A 243 11.29 22.86 -14.41
N ASP A 244 10.95 24.04 -14.92
CA ASP A 244 10.40 25.15 -14.12
C ASP A 244 8.99 24.87 -13.56
N ARG A 245 8.32 23.85 -14.10
CA ARG A 245 6.94 23.47 -13.74
C ARG A 245 6.84 22.19 -12.96
N ILE A 246 7.95 21.46 -12.80
CA ILE A 246 8.02 20.16 -12.12
C ILE A 246 8.93 20.28 -10.89
N HIS A 247 8.33 20.22 -9.71
CA HIS A 247 9.03 20.33 -8.42
C HIS A 247 9.29 18.92 -7.87
N MET A 248 10.53 18.43 -7.96
CA MET A 248 10.93 17.14 -7.39
C MET A 248 11.45 17.34 -5.96
N LEU A 249 10.58 17.14 -4.97
CA LEU A 249 10.77 17.54 -3.57
C LEU A 249 11.64 16.58 -2.75
N GLY A 250 12.03 15.43 -3.32
CA GLY A 250 12.72 14.39 -2.56
C GLY A 250 11.81 13.69 -1.55
N SER A 251 12.42 12.88 -0.67
CA SER A 251 11.69 12.21 0.40
C SER A 251 11.25 13.20 1.47
N LEU A 252 9.96 13.24 1.76
CA LEU A 252 9.36 14.11 2.77
C LEU A 252 8.89 13.29 3.98
N PRO A 253 9.01 13.83 5.21
CA PRO A 253 8.37 13.25 6.38
C PRO A 253 6.84 13.35 6.28
N HIS A 254 6.13 12.50 7.02
CA HIS A 254 4.68 12.35 6.91
C HIS A 254 3.90 13.67 7.08
N ASP A 255 4.30 14.52 8.02
CA ASP A 255 3.63 15.82 8.21
C ASP A 255 3.84 16.76 7.01
N ARG A 256 4.98 16.68 6.33
CA ARG A 256 5.23 17.45 5.10
C ARG A 256 4.45 16.89 3.91
N ILE A 257 4.15 15.56 3.90
CA ILE A 257 3.22 14.97 2.92
C ILE A 257 1.81 15.54 3.10
N LYS A 258 1.35 15.71 4.35
CA LYS A 258 0.06 16.35 4.63
C LYS A 258 0.02 17.80 4.10
N ASP A 259 1.08 18.57 4.35
CA ASP A 259 1.20 19.92 3.80
C ASP A 259 1.17 19.92 2.27
N LEU A 260 1.84 18.96 1.63
CA LEU A 260 1.87 18.84 0.18
C LEU A 260 0.50 18.51 -0.41
N LEU A 261 -0.22 17.57 0.18
CA LEU A 261 -1.59 17.25 -0.23
C LEU A 261 -2.52 18.43 0.02
N ARG A 262 -2.34 19.18 1.11
CA ARG A 262 -3.10 20.40 1.38
C ARG A 262 -2.84 21.50 0.36
N ALA A 263 -1.63 21.59 -0.20
CA ALA A 263 -1.25 22.53 -1.24
C ALA A 263 -1.87 22.21 -2.62
N ALA A 264 -2.29 20.96 -2.84
CA ALA A 264 -2.69 20.44 -4.14
C ALA A 264 -4.08 20.89 -4.59
N ASP A 265 -4.29 20.86 -5.91
CA ASP A 265 -5.62 20.92 -6.54
C ASP A 265 -6.08 19.54 -6.98
N CYS A 266 -5.13 18.63 -7.25
CA CYS A 266 -5.41 17.27 -7.67
C CYS A 266 -4.25 16.34 -7.28
N PHE A 267 -4.57 15.12 -6.92
CA PHE A 267 -3.61 14.03 -6.78
C PHE A 267 -3.54 13.22 -8.06
N VAL A 268 -2.33 12.87 -8.51
CA VAL A 268 -2.14 12.08 -9.73
C VAL A 268 -1.27 10.86 -9.48
N GLN A 269 -1.65 9.70 -10.06
CA GLN A 269 -0.87 8.47 -9.97
C GLN A 269 -0.92 7.65 -11.26
N THR A 270 0.22 7.53 -11.94
CA THR A 270 0.38 6.85 -13.24
C THR A 270 0.92 5.41 -13.10
N SER A 271 0.68 4.75 -11.99
CA SER A 271 1.28 3.46 -11.67
C SER A 271 0.91 2.35 -12.66
N LEU A 272 1.88 1.51 -13.01
CA LEU A 272 1.68 0.32 -13.85
C LEU A 272 0.96 -0.81 -13.10
N PHE A 273 1.19 -0.91 -11.81
CA PHE A 273 0.54 -1.86 -10.91
C PHE A 273 0.61 -1.36 -9.46
N GLU A 274 -0.33 -1.81 -8.63
CA GLU A 274 -0.38 -1.54 -7.19
C GLU A 274 -0.89 -2.77 -6.43
N GLY A 275 -0.72 -2.78 -5.11
CA GLY A 275 -1.50 -3.65 -4.25
C GLY A 275 -2.77 -2.94 -3.80
N GLN A 276 -2.59 -1.92 -2.98
CA GLN A 276 -3.51 -0.85 -2.65
C GLN A 276 -2.67 0.37 -2.27
N SER A 277 -2.87 1.48 -2.96
CA SER A 277 -2.02 2.67 -2.80
C SER A 277 -2.39 3.47 -1.56
N ASN A 278 -1.52 3.50 -0.55
CA ASN A 278 -1.71 4.39 0.61
C ASN A 278 -1.78 5.86 0.18
N SER A 279 -1.01 6.26 -0.85
CA SER A 279 -1.00 7.63 -1.35
C SER A 279 -2.36 8.06 -1.93
N ILE A 280 -3.06 7.14 -2.61
CA ILE A 280 -4.45 7.40 -3.04
C ILE A 280 -5.37 7.52 -1.82
N LEU A 281 -5.25 6.63 -0.82
CA LEU A 281 -6.07 6.73 0.39
C LEU A 281 -5.84 8.05 1.13
N GLU A 282 -4.60 8.53 1.22
CA GLU A 282 -4.24 9.83 1.80
C GLU A 282 -4.88 10.99 1.02
N ALA A 283 -4.80 10.97 -0.30
CA ALA A 283 -5.42 11.96 -1.18
C ALA A 283 -6.95 11.96 -1.07
N MET A 284 -7.57 10.77 -1.01
CA MET A 284 -9.01 10.61 -0.77
C MET A 284 -9.43 11.21 0.57
N HIS A 285 -8.68 10.98 1.63
CA HIS A 285 -8.95 11.57 2.95
C HIS A 285 -8.80 13.10 2.95
N GLU A 286 -7.87 13.65 2.17
CA GLU A 286 -7.76 15.11 2.00
C GLU A 286 -8.93 15.67 1.18
N GLY A 287 -9.67 14.81 0.46
CA GLY A 287 -10.80 15.19 -0.40
C GLY A 287 -10.33 15.77 -1.74
N LEU A 288 -9.12 15.42 -2.16
CA LEU A 288 -8.58 15.85 -3.45
C LEU A 288 -9.28 15.12 -4.60
N PRO A 289 -9.54 15.81 -5.72
CA PRO A 289 -9.75 15.14 -6.99
C PRO A 289 -8.58 14.21 -7.29
N ILE A 290 -8.86 13.05 -7.89
CA ILE A 290 -7.85 12.05 -8.19
C ILE A 290 -7.89 11.73 -9.67
N ILE A 291 -6.73 11.74 -10.32
CA ILE A 291 -6.52 11.20 -11.67
C ILE A 291 -5.55 10.03 -11.54
N CYS A 292 -5.97 8.85 -11.91
CA CYS A 292 -5.10 7.69 -11.78
C CYS A 292 -5.26 6.69 -12.93
N SER A 293 -4.25 5.83 -13.10
CA SER A 293 -4.28 4.79 -14.12
C SER A 293 -5.44 3.82 -13.88
N ASP A 294 -6.13 3.47 -14.97
CA ASP A 294 -7.20 2.48 -14.98
C ASP A 294 -6.62 1.06 -14.92
N ILE A 295 -6.18 0.69 -13.72
CA ILE A 295 -5.73 -0.66 -13.39
C ILE A 295 -6.64 -1.26 -12.33
N PRO A 296 -6.81 -2.59 -12.27
CA PRO A 296 -7.80 -3.24 -11.40
C PRO A 296 -7.72 -2.78 -9.94
N MET A 297 -6.52 -2.67 -9.37
CA MET A 297 -6.32 -2.31 -7.96
C MET A 297 -6.66 -0.84 -7.66
N GLN A 298 -6.44 0.08 -8.62
CA GLN A 298 -6.82 1.48 -8.44
C GLN A 298 -8.32 1.64 -8.64
N ARG A 299 -8.89 1.00 -9.66
CA ARG A 299 -10.34 0.96 -9.87
C ARG A 299 -11.07 0.46 -8.63
N GLU A 300 -10.64 -0.67 -8.04
CA GLU A 300 -11.19 -1.20 -6.79
C GLU A 300 -11.11 -0.18 -5.63
N THR A 301 -10.04 0.61 -5.57
CA THR A 301 -9.86 1.59 -4.46
C THR A 301 -10.77 2.81 -4.61
N VAL A 302 -11.07 3.25 -5.83
CA VAL A 302 -11.81 4.48 -6.10
C VAL A 302 -13.25 4.26 -6.57
N CYS A 303 -13.73 3.00 -6.65
CA CYS A 303 -15.11 2.68 -7.02
C CYS A 303 -15.81 1.91 -5.89
N GLU A 304 -17.07 2.21 -5.65
CA GLU A 304 -17.98 1.28 -4.99
C GLU A 304 -18.39 0.19 -5.98
N GLU A 305 -18.78 -0.97 -5.48
CA GLU A 305 -19.26 -2.07 -6.34
C GLU A 305 -20.51 -1.62 -7.12
N GLY A 306 -20.42 -1.62 -8.45
CA GLY A 306 -21.51 -1.17 -9.35
C GLY A 306 -21.70 0.35 -9.41
N GLY A 307 -20.87 1.16 -8.73
CA GLY A 307 -20.94 2.61 -8.73
C GLY A 307 -19.96 3.29 -9.69
N ASP A 308 -20.18 4.58 -9.93
CA ASP A 308 -19.26 5.41 -10.69
C ASP A 308 -17.96 5.66 -9.93
N PRO A 309 -16.82 5.72 -10.62
CA PRO A 309 -15.54 6.04 -9.99
C PRO A 309 -15.55 7.40 -9.27
N ALA A 310 -15.00 7.44 -8.05
CA ALA A 310 -14.71 8.69 -7.32
C ALA A 310 -13.34 9.26 -7.72
N ALA A 311 -12.93 9.03 -8.97
CA ALA A 311 -11.69 9.49 -9.58
C ALA A 311 -11.81 9.48 -11.10
N VAL A 312 -10.93 10.19 -11.80
CA VAL A 312 -10.76 10.07 -13.25
C VAL A 312 -9.79 8.92 -13.51
N LEU A 313 -10.31 7.84 -14.10
CA LEU A 313 -9.55 6.66 -14.46
C LEU A 313 -9.08 6.76 -15.92
N VAL A 314 -7.78 6.64 -16.15
CA VAL A 314 -7.18 6.82 -17.48
C VAL A 314 -6.32 5.61 -17.85
N ARG A 315 -6.51 5.07 -19.06
CA ARG A 315 -5.68 3.97 -19.57
C ARG A 315 -4.24 4.43 -19.74
N LEU A 316 -3.30 3.57 -19.40
CA LEU A 316 -1.87 3.89 -19.45
C LEU A 316 -1.34 4.14 -20.86
N ASP A 317 -1.96 3.55 -21.87
CA ASP A 317 -1.59 3.66 -23.30
C ASP A 317 -2.27 4.84 -24.04
N ASP A 318 -3.12 5.61 -23.36
CA ASP A 318 -3.86 6.74 -23.95
C ASP A 318 -3.30 8.09 -23.46
N PHE A 319 -2.25 8.56 -24.12
CA PHE A 319 -1.60 9.81 -23.78
C PHE A 319 -2.52 11.03 -23.86
N GLU A 320 -3.39 11.10 -24.87
CA GLU A 320 -4.32 12.22 -25.04
C GLU A 320 -5.40 12.24 -23.96
N ALA A 321 -5.88 11.08 -23.53
CA ALA A 321 -6.80 10.99 -22.39
C ALA A 321 -6.14 11.49 -21.09
N TRP A 322 -4.85 11.18 -20.84
CA TRP A 322 -4.10 11.75 -19.73
C TRP A 322 -4.00 13.26 -19.80
N ARG A 323 -3.65 13.78 -20.98
CA ARG A 323 -3.56 15.23 -21.22
C ARG A 323 -4.90 15.92 -20.95
N ASN A 324 -5.99 15.37 -21.50
CA ASN A 324 -7.35 15.90 -21.30
C ASN A 324 -7.78 15.82 -19.83
N ALA A 325 -7.47 14.74 -19.13
CA ALA A 325 -7.73 14.58 -17.69
C ALA A 325 -7.00 15.66 -16.86
N PHE A 326 -5.75 16.01 -17.21
CA PHE A 326 -5.02 17.08 -16.53
C PHE A 326 -5.64 18.45 -16.81
N LEU A 327 -6.05 18.72 -18.04
CA LEU A 327 -6.70 19.98 -18.42
C LEU A 327 -8.08 20.14 -17.76
N SER A 328 -8.79 19.04 -17.45
CA SER A 328 -10.10 19.10 -16.82
C SER A 328 -10.10 19.74 -15.43
N LEU A 329 -8.94 19.79 -14.76
CA LEU A 329 -8.78 20.53 -13.50
C LEU A 329 -9.16 22.02 -13.62
N ARG A 330 -8.93 22.60 -14.79
CA ARG A 330 -9.24 23.98 -15.07
C ARG A 330 -10.63 24.12 -15.71
N ASP A 331 -10.94 23.23 -16.62
CA ASP A 331 -12.10 23.37 -17.52
C ASP A 331 -13.38 22.76 -16.89
N HIS A 332 -13.26 21.90 -15.87
CA HIS A 332 -14.36 21.19 -15.20
C HIS A 332 -14.22 21.19 -13.68
N GLU A 333 -13.96 22.36 -13.08
CA GLU A 333 -13.67 22.49 -11.63
C GLU A 333 -14.78 21.93 -10.73
N ALA A 334 -16.05 22.14 -11.08
CA ALA A 334 -17.18 21.62 -10.29
C ALA A 334 -17.19 20.09 -10.25
N PHE A 335 -17.00 19.44 -11.39
CA PHE A 335 -16.88 17.98 -11.50
C PHE A 335 -15.69 17.45 -10.69
N MET A 336 -14.54 18.10 -10.78
CA MET A 336 -13.35 17.69 -10.02
C MET A 336 -13.57 17.83 -8.51
N ARG A 337 -14.22 18.88 -8.03
CA ARG A 337 -14.58 19.01 -6.61
C ARG A 337 -15.56 17.93 -6.15
N GLU A 338 -16.55 17.60 -6.97
CA GLU A 338 -17.51 16.54 -6.67
C GLU A 338 -16.79 15.17 -6.55
N THR A 339 -15.91 14.82 -7.49
CA THR A 339 -15.15 13.56 -7.42
C THR A 339 -14.29 13.48 -6.15
N GLY A 340 -13.65 14.57 -5.74
CA GLY A 340 -12.89 14.64 -4.48
C GLY A 340 -13.77 14.43 -3.24
N SER A 341 -14.96 15.01 -3.22
CA SER A 341 -15.92 14.82 -2.13
C SER A 341 -16.42 13.37 -2.05
N ARG A 342 -16.71 12.75 -3.20
CA ARG A 342 -17.07 11.32 -3.31
C ARG A 342 -15.92 10.42 -2.84
N ALA A 343 -14.69 10.73 -3.23
CA ALA A 343 -13.49 10.00 -2.80
C ALA A 343 -13.34 10.03 -1.28
N ARG A 344 -13.55 11.20 -0.65
CA ARG A 344 -13.51 11.35 0.81
C ARG A 344 -14.61 10.53 1.51
N ALA A 345 -15.82 10.51 0.97
CA ALA A 345 -16.90 9.70 1.52
C ALA A 345 -16.57 8.20 1.45
N LEU A 346 -16.06 7.74 0.31
CA LEU A 346 -15.68 6.35 0.07
C LEU A 346 -14.57 5.89 1.01
N VAL A 347 -13.47 6.65 1.14
CA VAL A 347 -12.35 6.25 2.02
C VAL A 347 -12.76 6.21 3.49
N SER A 348 -13.58 7.17 3.93
CA SER A 348 -14.09 7.23 5.30
C SER A 348 -15.02 6.06 5.64
N ARG A 349 -15.68 5.49 4.64
CA ARG A 349 -16.57 4.35 4.81
C ARG A 349 -15.85 3.00 4.76
N TYR A 350 -14.89 2.82 3.85
CA TYR A 350 -14.34 1.50 3.53
C TYR A 350 -12.88 1.29 3.95
N PHE A 351 -12.06 2.34 4.03
CA PHE A 351 -10.61 2.22 4.20
C PHE A 351 -10.11 2.87 5.50
N THR A 352 -10.90 2.76 6.57
CA THR A 352 -10.50 3.27 7.89
C THR A 352 -9.50 2.34 8.55
N LEU A 353 -8.64 2.90 9.40
CA LEU A 353 -7.69 2.13 10.20
C LEU A 353 -8.41 1.07 11.05
N GLY A 354 -9.56 1.42 11.65
CA GLY A 354 -10.36 0.49 12.45
C GLY A 354 -10.75 -0.76 11.65
N ARG A 355 -11.28 -0.61 10.44
CA ARG A 355 -11.65 -1.76 9.58
C ARG A 355 -10.47 -2.65 9.22
N MET A 356 -9.29 -2.07 8.93
CA MET A 356 -8.08 -2.87 8.69
C MET A 356 -7.72 -3.70 9.92
N ILE A 357 -7.74 -3.10 11.11
CA ILE A 357 -7.38 -3.79 12.35
C ILE A 357 -8.41 -4.86 12.70
N ASP A 358 -9.70 -4.57 12.59
CA ASP A 358 -10.79 -5.52 12.83
C ASP A 358 -10.66 -6.75 11.91
N GLY A 359 -10.32 -6.53 10.63
CA GLY A 359 -10.12 -7.61 9.66
C GLY A 359 -8.94 -8.51 10.00
N PHE A 360 -7.80 -7.93 10.41
CA PHE A 360 -6.64 -8.72 10.86
C PHE A 360 -6.92 -9.41 12.18
N GLU A 361 -7.53 -8.75 13.15
CA GLU A 361 -7.86 -9.32 14.45
C GLU A 361 -8.87 -10.47 14.30
N ALA A 362 -9.90 -10.33 13.45
CA ALA A 362 -10.80 -11.41 13.10
C ALA A 362 -10.04 -12.60 12.51
N THR A 363 -9.10 -12.37 11.59
CA THR A 363 -8.26 -13.42 11.00
C THR A 363 -7.37 -14.10 12.05
N ILE A 364 -6.88 -13.38 13.06
CA ILE A 364 -6.05 -13.88 14.16
C ILE A 364 -6.89 -14.68 15.17
N MET A 365 -8.12 -14.27 15.41
CA MET A 365 -9.00 -14.89 16.42
C MET A 365 -9.85 -16.04 15.87
N GLU A 366 -9.94 -16.18 14.55
CA GLU A 366 -10.73 -17.21 13.89
C GLU A 366 -10.10 -18.59 14.11
N THR A 367 -10.78 -19.44 14.88
CA THR A 367 -10.30 -20.80 15.25
C THR A 367 -10.68 -21.87 14.24
N GLU A 368 -11.64 -21.60 13.33
CA GLU A 368 -12.14 -22.57 12.36
C GLU A 368 -11.59 -22.35 10.94
N LYS A 369 -11.33 -23.45 10.23
CA LYS A 369 -11.00 -23.44 8.80
C LYS A 369 -12.23 -22.97 8.02
N ARG A 370 -12.26 -21.74 7.52
CA ARG A 370 -13.30 -21.32 6.58
C ARG A 370 -13.25 -22.18 5.33
N THR A 371 -14.39 -22.77 4.96
CA THR A 371 -14.64 -23.26 3.61
C THR A 371 -14.75 -22.05 2.67
N TRP A 372 -14.03 -22.09 1.56
CA TRP A 372 -14.06 -21.06 0.54
C TRP A 372 -15.51 -20.79 0.07
N VAL A 373 -15.94 -19.53 0.12
CA VAL A 373 -17.19 -19.06 -0.50
C VAL A 373 -16.80 -18.23 -1.73
N PRO A 374 -17.26 -18.61 -2.93
CA PRO A 374 -16.99 -17.82 -4.15
C PRO A 374 -17.46 -16.37 -3.97
N ALA A 375 -16.66 -15.42 -4.46
CA ALA A 375 -17.05 -14.02 -4.53
C ALA A 375 -18.29 -13.87 -5.43
N GLY A 376 -19.44 -13.58 -4.84
CA GLY A 376 -20.72 -13.44 -5.54
C GLY A 376 -21.95 -13.42 -4.65
N LYS A 377 -21.78 -13.60 -3.33
CA LYS A 377 -22.90 -13.42 -2.39
C LYS A 377 -22.55 -12.33 -1.38
N SER A 378 -23.31 -11.24 -1.44
CA SER A 378 -23.28 -10.15 -0.48
C SER A 378 -23.42 -10.68 0.95
N TYR A 379 -22.59 -10.23 1.87
CA TYR A 379 -22.88 -10.35 3.30
C TYR A 379 -24.08 -9.48 3.64
N ALA A 380 -25.28 -10.05 3.59
CA ALA A 380 -26.40 -9.56 4.37
C ALA A 380 -26.04 -9.84 5.84
N VAL A 381 -25.77 -8.79 6.60
CA VAL A 381 -25.79 -8.84 8.05
C VAL A 381 -27.23 -9.11 8.43
N GLU A 382 -27.58 -10.33 8.77
CA GLU A 382 -28.83 -10.61 9.49
C GLU A 382 -28.75 -9.84 10.80
N ARG A 383 -29.54 -8.77 10.88
CA ARG A 383 -29.88 -8.15 12.15
C ARG A 383 -30.74 -9.17 12.89
N ALA A 384 -30.24 -9.65 14.02
CA ALA A 384 -31.09 -10.32 14.98
C ALA A 384 -32.17 -9.31 15.41
N ASP A 385 -33.39 -9.49 14.93
CA ASP A 385 -34.57 -8.85 15.45
C ASP A 385 -34.80 -9.33 16.88
N SER A 386 -34.52 -8.45 17.80
CA SER A 386 -35.03 -8.55 19.15
C SER A 386 -36.41 -7.87 19.17
N THR A 387 -37.47 -8.63 19.27
CA THR A 387 -38.80 -8.16 19.69
C THR A 387 -39.51 -9.20 20.56
N PRO A 388 -40.44 -8.79 21.37
CA PRO A 388 -40.34 -8.18 22.70
C PRO A 388 -40.48 -9.20 23.82
#